data_0c82033a832b08de8d5c2a39de19f326
#
_entry.id   0c82033a832b08de8d5c2a39de19f326
#
_cell.length_a   1.000
_cell.length_b   1.000
_cell.length_c   1.000
_cell.angle_alpha   90.00
_cell.angle_beta   90.00
_cell.angle_gamma   90.00
#
_symmetry.space_group_name_H-M   'P 1'
#
loop_
_entity.id
_entity.type
_entity.pdbx_description
1 polymer ?
#
loop_
_entity_poly.entity_id
_entity_poly.type
_entity_poly.pdbx_seq_one_letter_code
_entity_poly.pdbx_strand_id
1 'polypeptide(L)'
;MISDFKQIEDLFKEIDKVMYHKIKIYTIGGAVLLEQGLKIATKDIDVVVETKNAFIELQHSLQKTGFKPQIPGKEYSRMNLSQIFQRGDFRIDLFEKEVCGRFSLSKGMMERARKALGLDHIEVYLCSNEDVFLFKTMTDREGDLTD
;
A
#
# COMPACT_ATOMS: atom_id res chain seq x y z
N MET A 1 -15.67 -2.50 4.12
CA MET A 1 -14.65 -1.52 4.52
C MET A 1 -13.80 -2.05 5.66
N ILE A 2 -12.56 -1.64 5.71
CA ILE A 2 -11.64 -1.98 6.80
C ILE A 2 -11.82 -0.94 7.90
N SER A 3 -12.19 -1.36 9.11
CA SER A 3 -12.48 -0.46 10.22
C SER A 3 -11.52 -0.59 11.40
N ASP A 4 -10.60 -1.56 11.35
CA ASP A 4 -9.63 -1.79 12.42
C ASP A 4 -8.30 -2.17 11.78
N PHE A 5 -7.23 -1.55 12.24
CA PHE A 5 -5.90 -1.84 11.72
C PHE A 5 -5.48 -3.29 11.96
N LYS A 6 -6.05 -3.94 12.96
CA LYS A 6 -5.80 -5.35 13.20
C LYS A 6 -6.20 -6.22 12.01
N GLN A 7 -7.23 -5.84 11.27
CA GLN A 7 -7.62 -6.54 10.06
C GLN A 7 -6.48 -6.51 9.03
N ILE A 8 -5.77 -5.38 8.95
CA ILE A 8 -4.62 -5.22 8.07
C ILE A 8 -3.44 -6.05 8.55
N GLU A 9 -3.19 -6.05 9.86
CA GLU A 9 -2.12 -6.86 10.45
C GLU A 9 -2.34 -8.35 10.18
N ASP A 10 -3.55 -8.83 10.41
CA ASP A 10 -3.88 -10.24 10.19
C ASP A 10 -3.74 -10.62 8.72
N LEU A 11 -4.10 -9.69 7.82
CA LEU A 11 -3.93 -9.90 6.39
C LEU A 11 -2.46 -10.03 6.02
N PHE A 12 -1.60 -9.16 6.53
CA PHE A 12 -0.17 -9.24 6.26
C PHE A 12 0.45 -10.50 6.85
N LYS A 13 -0.05 -10.98 7.99
CA LYS A 13 0.40 -12.26 8.55
C LYS A 13 0.07 -13.43 7.63
N GLU A 14 -1.09 -13.40 7.02
CA GLU A 14 -1.50 -14.42 6.05
C GLU A 14 -0.60 -14.39 4.82
N ILE A 15 -0.36 -13.20 4.27
CA ILE A 15 0.49 -13.02 3.09
C ILE A 15 1.93 -13.45 3.39
N ASP A 16 2.44 -13.12 4.57
CA ASP A 16 3.79 -13.44 5.00
C ASP A 16 4.10 -14.95 4.94
N LYS A 17 3.11 -15.77 5.24
CA LYS A 17 3.28 -17.23 5.28
C LYS A 17 3.62 -17.85 3.93
N VAL A 18 3.30 -17.17 2.83
CA VAL A 18 3.56 -17.69 1.49
C VAL A 18 4.74 -16.99 0.80
N MET A 19 5.46 -16.14 1.53
CA MET A 19 6.60 -15.40 0.99
C MET A 19 7.91 -16.16 1.19
N TYR A 20 8.88 -15.87 0.35
CA TYR A 20 10.21 -16.50 0.40
C TYR A 20 11.31 -15.55 0.83
N HIS A 21 11.18 -14.25 0.55
CA HIS A 21 12.23 -13.27 0.83
C HIS A 21 11.71 -12.19 1.75
N LYS A 22 12.62 -11.57 2.50
CA LYS A 22 12.28 -10.43 3.35
C LYS A 22 12.09 -9.19 2.50
N ILE A 23 10.99 -8.48 2.74
CA ILE A 23 10.71 -7.21 2.08
C ILE A 23 10.22 -6.18 3.08
N LYS A 24 10.46 -4.92 2.77
CA LYS A 24 9.92 -3.80 3.51
C LYS A 24 8.75 -3.22 2.73
N ILE A 25 7.65 -2.99 3.42
CA ILE A 25 6.44 -2.40 2.86
C ILE A 25 6.21 -1.07 3.53
N TYR A 26 6.02 -0.03 2.73
CA TYR A 26 5.70 1.31 3.22
C TYR A 26 4.23 1.58 2.95
N THR A 27 3.45 1.72 4.03
CA THR A 27 2.03 1.98 3.94
C THR A 27 1.78 3.47 3.95
N ILE A 28 0.98 3.92 3.00
CA ILE A 28 0.58 5.32 2.84
C ILE A 28 -0.95 5.37 2.81
N GLY A 29 -1.50 6.57 2.77
CA GLY A 29 -2.94 6.74 2.59
C GLY A 29 -3.78 6.47 3.84
N GLY A 30 -5.03 6.09 3.60
CA GLY A 30 -6.04 5.96 4.66
C GLY A 30 -5.72 4.94 5.75
N ALA A 31 -4.97 3.89 5.42
CA ALA A 31 -4.60 2.86 6.40
C ALA A 31 -3.74 3.43 7.53
N VAL A 32 -2.86 4.40 7.22
CA VAL A 32 -2.02 5.06 8.22
C VAL A 32 -2.90 5.86 9.18
N LEU A 33 -3.87 6.58 8.64
CA LEU A 33 -4.79 7.38 9.45
C LEU A 33 -5.70 6.50 10.31
N LEU A 34 -6.09 5.36 9.77
CA LEU A 34 -6.90 4.39 10.49
C LEU A 34 -6.14 3.85 11.71
N GLU A 35 -4.87 3.53 11.56
CA GLU A 35 -4.04 3.03 12.65
C GLU A 35 -3.95 4.05 13.79
N GLN A 36 -3.94 5.33 13.47
CA GLN A 36 -3.85 6.40 14.46
C GLN A 36 -5.20 6.84 15.02
N GLY A 37 -6.29 6.22 14.59
CA GLY A 37 -7.62 6.62 15.01
C GLY A 37 -8.12 7.92 14.39
N LEU A 38 -7.43 8.41 13.37
CA LEU A 38 -7.78 9.65 12.68
C LEU A 38 -8.78 9.43 11.54
N LYS A 39 -9.07 8.18 11.24
CA LYS A 39 -10.06 7.78 10.25
C LYS A 39 -10.82 6.58 10.78
N ILE A 40 -12.13 6.54 10.54
CA ILE A 40 -13.01 5.48 11.07
C ILE A 40 -12.88 4.21 10.27
N ALA A 41 -12.70 4.34 8.96
CA ALA A 41 -12.60 3.20 8.05
C ALA A 41 -11.85 3.59 6.79
N THR A 42 -11.30 2.61 6.10
CA THR A 42 -10.65 2.83 4.80
C THR A 42 -11.08 1.74 3.82
N LYS A 43 -11.12 2.07 2.54
CA LYS A 43 -11.43 1.12 1.48
C LYS A 43 -10.19 0.37 1.03
N ASP A 44 -9.07 1.06 0.97
CA ASP A 44 -7.86 0.60 0.30
C ASP A 44 -6.69 0.57 1.26
N ILE A 45 -5.77 -0.34 0.98
CA ILE A 45 -4.45 -0.34 1.62
C ILE A 45 -3.46 0.02 0.53
N ASP A 46 -2.84 1.19 0.64
CA ASP A 46 -1.86 1.66 -0.32
C ASP A 46 -0.46 1.30 0.15
N VAL A 47 0.25 0.51 -0.64
CA VAL A 47 1.55 -0.07 -0.26
C VAL A 47 2.58 0.25 -1.32
N VAL A 48 3.73 0.71 -0.85
CA VAL A 48 4.87 1.00 -1.73
C VAL A 48 6.02 0.08 -1.36
N VAL A 49 6.64 -0.53 -2.37
CA VAL A 49 7.88 -1.31 -2.21
C VAL A 49 8.99 -0.66 -3.01
N GLU A 50 10.25 -0.87 -2.58
CA GLU A 50 11.40 -0.16 -3.16
C GLU A 50 11.92 -0.75 -4.45
N THR A 51 11.79 -2.08 -4.63
CA THR A 51 12.43 -2.77 -5.74
C THR A 51 11.43 -3.53 -6.57
N LYS A 52 11.81 -3.77 -7.83
CA LYS A 52 11.00 -4.57 -8.73
C LYS A 52 10.87 -6.02 -8.23
N ASN A 53 11.92 -6.57 -7.64
CA ASN A 53 11.88 -7.93 -7.11
C ASN A 53 10.86 -8.05 -5.96
N ALA A 54 10.84 -7.07 -5.06
CA ALA A 54 9.86 -7.03 -3.98
C ALA A 54 8.44 -6.87 -4.54
N PHE A 55 8.28 -6.06 -5.57
CA PHE A 55 7.00 -5.86 -6.23
C PHE A 55 6.47 -7.18 -6.82
N ILE A 56 7.33 -7.89 -7.55
CA ILE A 56 6.95 -9.17 -8.18
C ILE A 56 6.62 -10.22 -7.13
N GLU A 57 7.43 -10.33 -6.08
CA GLU A 57 7.17 -11.32 -5.04
C GLU A 57 5.86 -11.03 -4.32
N LEU A 58 5.61 -9.78 -3.99
CA LEU A 58 4.37 -9.41 -3.32
C LEU A 58 3.15 -9.66 -4.20
N GLN A 59 3.24 -9.40 -5.51
CA GLN A 59 2.18 -9.73 -6.45
C GLN A 59 1.85 -11.23 -6.41
N HIS A 60 2.88 -12.08 -6.50
CA HIS A 60 2.69 -13.53 -6.46
C HIS A 60 2.08 -13.97 -5.14
N SER A 61 2.54 -13.40 -4.03
CA SER A 61 2.04 -13.74 -2.70
C SER A 61 0.59 -13.33 -2.52
N LEU A 62 0.20 -12.19 -3.05
CA LEU A 62 -1.19 -11.75 -3.04
C LEU A 62 -2.06 -12.71 -3.83
N GLN A 63 -1.62 -13.12 -5.02
CA GLN A 63 -2.37 -14.08 -5.83
C GLN A 63 -2.49 -15.44 -5.13
N LYS A 64 -1.43 -15.91 -4.49
CA LYS A 64 -1.47 -17.17 -3.73
C LYS A 64 -2.45 -17.12 -2.56
N THR A 65 -2.69 -15.96 -2.02
CA THR A 65 -3.64 -15.79 -0.90
C THR A 65 -5.04 -15.41 -1.37
N GLY A 66 -5.32 -15.53 -2.67
CA GLY A 66 -6.65 -15.37 -3.21
C GLY A 66 -6.99 -14.00 -3.74
N PHE A 67 -6.06 -13.07 -3.72
CA PHE A 67 -6.26 -11.77 -4.33
C PHE A 67 -6.24 -11.87 -5.84
N LYS A 68 -7.13 -11.12 -6.49
CA LYS A 68 -7.21 -11.07 -7.95
C LYS A 68 -6.81 -9.70 -8.44
N PRO A 69 -5.94 -9.62 -9.46
CA PRO A 69 -5.61 -8.33 -10.04
C PRO A 69 -6.84 -7.73 -10.74
N GLN A 70 -7.00 -6.42 -10.57
CA GLN A 70 -8.09 -5.68 -11.18
C GLN A 70 -7.55 -4.86 -12.33
N ILE A 71 -8.32 -4.76 -13.41
CA ILE A 71 -7.97 -3.91 -14.54
C ILE A 71 -8.25 -2.47 -14.11
N PRO A 72 -7.22 -1.59 -14.06
CA PRO A 72 -7.47 -0.22 -13.66
C PRO A 72 -8.30 0.53 -14.70
N GLY A 73 -9.11 1.47 -14.25
CA GLY A 73 -9.80 2.38 -15.14
C GLY A 73 -8.84 3.32 -15.87
N LYS A 74 -9.36 4.14 -16.77
CA LYS A 74 -8.52 5.05 -17.57
C LYS A 74 -7.69 5.99 -16.73
N GLU A 75 -8.23 6.45 -15.61
CA GLU A 75 -7.53 7.32 -14.67
C GLU A 75 -6.30 6.65 -14.07
N TYR A 76 -6.34 5.35 -13.87
CA TYR A 76 -5.22 4.59 -13.31
C TYR A 76 -4.17 4.21 -14.36
N SER A 77 -4.52 4.26 -15.64
CA SER A 77 -3.55 3.95 -16.69
C SER A 77 -2.42 4.99 -16.73
N ARG A 78 -2.63 6.15 -16.11
CA ARG A 78 -1.62 7.19 -15.98
C ARG A 78 -0.70 6.97 -14.79
N MET A 79 -1.08 6.10 -13.87
CA MET A 79 -0.25 5.71 -12.74
C MET A 79 0.64 4.57 -13.17
N ASN A 80 1.85 4.90 -13.57
CA ASN A 80 2.82 3.88 -13.95
C ASN A 80 3.10 2.97 -12.76
N LEU A 81 3.14 1.65 -13.03
CA LEU A 81 3.62 0.65 -12.07
C LEU A 81 2.71 0.40 -10.86
N SER A 82 1.47 0.88 -10.90
CA SER A 82 0.52 0.49 -9.85
C SER A 82 -0.27 -0.73 -10.30
N GLN A 83 -0.55 -1.62 -9.34
CA GLN A 83 -1.47 -2.71 -9.55
C GLN A 83 -2.47 -2.79 -8.41
N ILE A 84 -3.72 -3.07 -8.76
CA ILE A 84 -4.81 -3.17 -7.80
C ILE A 84 -5.14 -4.64 -7.63
N PHE A 85 -5.19 -5.08 -6.39
CA PHE A 85 -5.57 -6.44 -6.04
C PHE A 85 -6.77 -6.41 -5.10
N GLN A 86 -7.72 -7.31 -5.32
CA GLN A 86 -8.92 -7.36 -4.49
C GLN A 86 -9.28 -8.78 -4.10
N ARG A 87 -9.71 -8.91 -2.82
CA ARG A 87 -10.25 -10.16 -2.29
C ARG A 87 -11.32 -9.77 -1.26
N GLY A 88 -12.58 -9.97 -1.59
CA GLY A 88 -13.68 -9.57 -0.71
C GLY A 88 -13.65 -8.07 -0.42
N ASP A 89 -13.60 -7.69 0.84
CA ASP A 89 -13.58 -6.30 1.28
C ASP A 89 -12.19 -5.68 1.28
N PHE A 90 -11.16 -6.48 0.98
CA PHE A 90 -9.79 -5.99 0.98
C PHE A 90 -9.38 -5.58 -0.43
N ARG A 91 -8.90 -4.37 -0.55
CA ARG A 91 -8.28 -3.86 -1.78
C ARG A 91 -6.89 -3.36 -1.43
N ILE A 92 -5.90 -3.85 -2.18
CA ILE A 92 -4.51 -3.42 -2.02
C ILE A 92 -4.07 -2.75 -3.31
N ASP A 93 -3.63 -1.51 -3.21
CA ASP A 93 -3.03 -0.77 -4.31
C ASP A 93 -1.52 -0.84 -4.11
N LEU A 94 -0.86 -1.55 -5.01
CA LEU A 94 0.57 -1.83 -4.90
C LEU A 94 1.36 -0.96 -5.88
N PHE A 95 2.37 -0.27 -5.34
CA PHE A 95 3.24 0.63 -6.11
C PHE A 95 4.69 0.20 -5.96
N GLU A 96 5.45 0.30 -7.04
CA GLU A 96 6.89 0.15 -7.00
C GLU A 96 7.52 1.55 -6.95
N LYS A 97 7.94 1.97 -5.75
CA LYS A 97 8.65 3.23 -5.49
C LYS A 97 7.98 4.51 -6.01
N GLU A 98 7.58 4.54 -7.26
CA GLU A 98 6.91 5.71 -7.86
C GLU A 98 5.39 5.57 -7.77
N VAL A 99 4.75 6.68 -7.45
CA VAL A 99 3.30 6.77 -7.40
C VAL A 99 2.87 7.92 -8.30
N CYS A 100 1.99 7.65 -9.26
CA CYS A 100 1.47 8.63 -10.21
C CYS A 100 2.51 9.23 -11.16
N GLY A 101 3.69 8.64 -11.29
CA GLY A 101 4.74 9.11 -12.17
C GLY A 101 5.42 10.42 -11.75
N ARG A 102 4.88 11.11 -10.76
CA ARG A 102 5.42 12.38 -10.25
C ARG A 102 5.90 12.31 -8.82
N PHE A 103 5.46 11.30 -8.12
CA PHE A 103 5.71 11.18 -6.70
C PHE A 103 6.42 9.85 -6.43
N SER A 104 7.60 9.94 -5.86
CA SER A 104 8.38 8.77 -5.47
C SER A 104 8.52 8.73 -3.97
N LEU A 105 8.58 7.52 -3.41
CA LEU A 105 8.93 7.36 -2.01
C LEU A 105 10.41 7.70 -1.83
N SER A 106 10.68 8.86 -1.26
CA SER A 106 12.04 9.35 -1.09
C SER A 106 12.72 8.68 0.10
N LYS A 107 14.05 8.80 0.14
CA LYS A 107 14.83 8.31 1.27
C LYS A 107 14.38 8.97 2.57
N GLY A 108 14.09 10.28 2.55
CA GLY A 108 13.59 10.99 3.72
C GLY A 108 12.26 10.47 4.22
N MET A 109 11.35 10.13 3.29
CA MET A 109 10.06 9.55 3.67
C MET A 109 10.23 8.19 4.31
N MET A 110 11.13 7.36 3.77
CA MET A 110 11.42 6.06 4.35
C MET A 110 12.05 6.18 5.74
N GLU A 111 12.93 7.14 5.93
CA GLU A 111 13.55 7.39 7.24
C GLU A 111 12.55 7.89 8.28
N ARG A 112 11.57 8.69 7.87
CA ARG A 112 10.53 9.20 8.78
C ARG A 112 9.44 8.17 9.07
N ALA A 113 9.36 7.11 8.30
CA ALA A 113 8.36 6.06 8.51
C ALA A 113 8.68 5.28 9.78
N ARG A 114 7.62 4.88 10.50
CA ARG A 114 7.80 4.08 11.72
C ARG A 114 7.38 2.63 11.47
N LYS A 115 8.10 1.71 12.06
CA LYS A 115 7.82 0.29 11.95
C LYS A 115 6.59 -0.06 12.78
N ALA A 116 5.56 -0.58 12.16
CA ALA A 116 4.32 -0.98 12.82
C ALA A 116 4.22 -2.46 13.03
N LEU A 117 4.87 -3.28 12.20
CA LEU A 117 4.76 -4.73 12.27
C LEU A 117 6.04 -5.36 11.72
N GLY A 118 6.56 -6.35 12.43
CA GLY A 118 7.70 -7.13 11.97
C GLY A 118 7.34 -8.61 11.94
N LEU A 119 7.29 -9.19 10.76
CA LEU A 119 6.99 -10.60 10.54
C LEU A 119 8.24 -11.31 10.05
N ASP A 120 8.12 -12.59 9.71
CA ASP A 120 9.26 -13.37 9.23
C ASP A 120 9.82 -12.84 7.91
N HIS A 121 8.94 -12.36 7.04
CA HIS A 121 9.31 -11.87 5.71
C HIS A 121 8.92 -10.42 5.49
N ILE A 122 7.79 -9.98 6.05
CA ILE A 122 7.27 -8.64 5.84
C ILE A 122 7.60 -7.75 7.03
N GLU A 123 8.22 -6.60 6.76
CA GLU A 123 8.32 -5.50 7.72
C GLU A 123 7.42 -4.38 7.21
N VAL A 124 6.42 -4.00 8.00
CA VAL A 124 5.46 -2.96 7.63
C VAL A 124 5.85 -1.65 8.30
N TYR A 125 6.05 -0.63 7.49
CA TYR A 125 6.33 0.73 7.93
C TYR A 125 5.15 1.62 7.58
N LEU A 126 4.81 2.52 8.48
CA LEU A 126 3.77 3.53 8.24
C LEU A 126 4.46 4.86 7.98
N CYS A 127 4.17 5.46 6.84
CA CYS A 127 4.72 6.77 6.51
C CYS A 127 4.21 7.84 7.47
N SER A 128 4.98 8.92 7.65
CA SER A 128 4.57 10.01 8.53
C SER A 128 3.30 10.68 8.01
N ASN A 129 2.56 11.32 8.90
CA ASN A 129 1.33 12.02 8.52
C ASN A 129 1.60 13.09 7.47
N GLU A 130 2.74 13.77 7.56
CA GLU A 130 3.13 14.77 6.58
C GLU A 130 3.30 14.15 5.20
N ASP A 131 3.94 12.99 5.14
CA ASP A 131 4.18 12.29 3.88
C ASP A 131 2.88 11.70 3.32
N VAL A 132 2.01 11.20 4.19
CA VAL A 132 0.68 10.73 3.80
C VAL A 132 -0.15 11.87 3.22
N PHE A 133 -0.11 13.03 3.86
CA PHE A 133 -0.82 14.22 3.39
C PHE A 133 -0.28 14.70 2.04
N LEU A 134 1.04 14.74 1.91
CA LEU A 134 1.69 15.11 0.66
C LEU A 134 1.30 14.16 -0.48
N PHE A 135 1.33 12.86 -0.20
CA PHE A 135 0.92 11.86 -1.17
C PHE A 135 -0.53 12.08 -1.61
N LYS A 136 -1.43 12.32 -0.67
CA LYS A 136 -2.84 12.56 -0.98
C LYS A 136 -3.01 13.81 -1.84
N THR A 137 -2.27 14.88 -1.54
CA THR A 137 -2.32 16.11 -2.31
C THR A 137 -1.88 15.87 -3.77
N MET A 138 -0.84 15.07 -3.95
CA MET A 138 -0.33 14.77 -5.29
C MET A 138 -1.29 13.87 -6.08
N THR A 139 -1.91 12.88 -5.42
CA THR A 139 -2.86 11.99 -6.08
C THR A 139 -4.20 12.67 -6.34
N ASP A 140 -4.65 13.55 -5.45
CA ASP A 140 -5.90 14.28 -5.64
C ASP A 140 -5.83 15.21 -6.85
N ARG A 141 -4.66 15.75 -7.16
CA ARG A 141 -4.49 16.56 -8.38
C ARG A 141 -4.74 15.77 -9.65
N GLU A 142 -4.49 14.47 -9.62
CA GLU A 142 -4.74 13.58 -10.75
C GLU A 142 -6.19 13.10 -10.76
N GLY A 143 -6.79 12.93 -9.59
CA GLY A 143 -8.11 12.34 -9.44
C GLY A 143 -9.19 13.25 -8.89
N ASP A 144 -8.89 14.51 -8.59
CA ASP A 144 -9.84 15.41 -7.95
C ASP A 144 -11.09 15.69 -8.77
N LEU A 145 -11.00 15.49 -10.07
CA LEU A 145 -12.14 15.68 -10.95
C LEU A 145 -13.14 14.52 -10.89
N THR A 146 -12.77 13.44 -10.24
CA THR A 146 -13.62 12.25 -10.11
C THR A 146 -14.31 12.17 -8.75
N ASP A 147 -13.96 13.03 -7.86
CA ASP A 147 -14.58 13.10 -6.52
C ASP A 147 -15.75 14.11 -6.49
#